data_0bf73bba33f6dc36464de79dd289f028
#
_entry.id   0bf73bba33f6dc36464de79dd289f028
#
_cell.length_a   1.000
_cell.length_b   1.000
_cell.length_c   1.000
_cell.angle_alpha   90.00
_cell.angle_beta   90.00
_cell.angle_gamma   90.00
#
_symmetry.space_group_name_H-M   'P 1'
#
loop_
_entity.id
_entity.type
_entity.pdbx_description
1 polymer ?
#
loop_
_entity_poly.entity_id
_entity_poly.type
_entity_poly.pdbx_seq_one_letter_code
_entity_poly.pdbx_strand_id
1 'polypeptide(L)'
;MKILSKLKNLFIANMVCAFNDRDNLYLIMDYLAGGDLRNYLADSDQLSEDQVKFIIACIIKSLEYLHTNKIFHRDIKPENLVLDSKGYIRLTDFGIARSAKDKQPLDASGTPGYMAP
;
A
#
# COMPACT_ATOMS: atom_id res chain seq x y z
N MET A 1 -12.02 1.77 -5.89
CA MET A 1 -12.18 0.71 -6.90
C MET A 1 -11.55 1.04 -8.25
N LYS A 2 -11.92 2.13 -8.94
CA LYS A 2 -11.38 2.50 -10.28
C LYS A 2 -9.84 2.66 -10.35
N ILE A 3 -9.16 2.98 -9.24
CA ILE A 3 -7.70 3.11 -9.19
C ILE A 3 -7.08 1.71 -9.19
N LEU A 4 -7.45 0.87 -8.23
CA LEU A 4 -6.88 -0.47 -8.06
C LEU A 4 -7.01 -1.37 -9.31
N SER A 5 -8.14 -1.30 -10.01
CA SER A 5 -8.38 -2.14 -11.20
C SER A 5 -7.40 -1.88 -12.36
N LYS A 6 -6.69 -0.76 -12.33
CA LYS A 6 -5.73 -0.34 -13.37
C LYS A 6 -4.27 -0.55 -12.98
N LEU A 7 -4.03 -0.88 -11.71
CA LEU A 7 -2.69 -1.04 -11.18
C LEU A 7 -2.28 -2.51 -11.20
N LYS A 8 -1.05 -2.77 -11.67
CA LYS A 8 -0.42 -4.08 -11.60
C LYS A 8 1.09 -3.91 -11.45
N ASN A 9 1.60 -4.25 -10.27
CA ASN A 9 3.02 -4.12 -9.95
C ASN A 9 3.44 -5.11 -8.86
N LEU A 10 4.70 -5.48 -8.81
CA LEU A 10 5.25 -6.42 -7.83
C LEU A 10 5.31 -5.85 -6.42
N PHE A 11 5.34 -4.53 -6.25
CA PHE A 11 5.48 -3.84 -4.96
C PHE A 11 4.15 -3.29 -4.41
N ILE A 12 3.02 -3.67 -5.02
CA ILE A 12 1.68 -3.36 -4.48
C ILE A 12 0.87 -4.64 -4.37
N ALA A 13 -0.13 -4.66 -3.48
CA ALA A 13 -1.15 -5.69 -3.46
C ALA A 13 -2.10 -5.48 -4.65
N ASN A 14 -2.06 -6.40 -5.62
CA ASN A 14 -2.86 -6.27 -6.83
C ASN A 14 -4.28 -6.76 -6.60
N MET A 15 -5.22 -6.13 -7.25
CA MET A 15 -6.59 -6.61 -7.31
C MET A 15 -6.72 -7.69 -8.41
N VAL A 16 -7.23 -8.86 -8.04
CA VAL A 16 -7.54 -9.96 -8.96
C VAL A 16 -8.88 -9.69 -9.64
N CYS A 17 -9.92 -9.45 -8.85
CA CYS A 17 -11.24 -9.08 -9.35
C CYS A 17 -12.04 -8.33 -8.28
N ALA A 18 -13.17 -7.78 -8.68
CA ALA A 18 -14.16 -7.19 -7.79
C ALA A 18 -15.55 -7.57 -8.26
N PHE A 19 -16.43 -7.85 -7.33
CA PHE A 19 -17.86 -8.10 -7.60
C PHE A 19 -18.68 -7.61 -6.42
N ASN A 20 -19.97 -7.51 -6.60
CA ASN A 20 -20.92 -7.11 -5.56
C ASN A 20 -22.11 -8.05 -5.52
N ASP A 21 -22.70 -8.20 -4.36
CA ASP A 21 -24.05 -8.70 -4.16
C ASP A 21 -24.99 -7.53 -3.81
N ARG A 22 -26.14 -7.83 -3.20
CA ARG A 22 -27.13 -6.79 -2.84
C ARG A 22 -26.63 -5.86 -1.74
N ASP A 23 -25.81 -6.37 -0.83
CA ASP A 23 -25.46 -5.70 0.43
C ASP A 23 -23.96 -5.33 0.52
N ASN A 24 -23.09 -6.02 -0.24
CA ASN A 24 -21.64 -5.91 -0.09
C ASN A 24 -20.90 -5.78 -1.41
N LEU A 25 -19.76 -5.07 -1.36
CA LEU A 25 -18.75 -5.05 -2.40
C LEU A 25 -17.57 -5.91 -1.98
N TYR A 26 -17.20 -6.87 -2.82
CA TYR A 26 -16.08 -7.79 -2.60
C TYR A 26 -14.90 -7.41 -3.48
N LEU A 27 -13.73 -7.28 -2.86
CA LEU A 27 -12.45 -7.08 -3.54
C LEU A 27 -11.59 -8.31 -3.30
N ILE A 28 -11.25 -9.01 -4.35
CA ILE A 28 -10.32 -10.15 -4.29
C ILE A 28 -8.93 -9.63 -4.65
N MET A 29 -8.00 -9.80 -3.74
CA MET A 29 -6.64 -9.26 -3.81
C MET A 29 -5.60 -10.37 -3.77
N ASP A 30 -4.34 -10.06 -4.11
CA ASP A 30 -3.20 -10.92 -3.81
C ASP A 30 -3.21 -11.33 -2.34
N TYR A 31 -2.99 -12.61 -2.04
CA TYR A 31 -2.79 -13.08 -0.68
C TYR A 31 -1.33 -12.87 -0.26
N LEU A 32 -1.09 -12.13 0.80
CA LEU A 32 0.23 -11.78 1.33
C LEU A 32 0.41 -12.46 2.69
N ALA A 33 1.16 -13.56 2.72
CA ALA A 33 1.22 -14.46 3.87
C ALA A 33 2.13 -13.97 5.01
N GLY A 34 3.00 -12.98 4.77
CA GLY A 34 4.04 -12.58 5.74
C GLY A 34 3.58 -11.59 6.81
N GLY A 35 2.30 -11.18 6.80
CA GLY A 35 1.78 -10.19 7.76
C GLY A 35 2.23 -8.75 7.47
N ASP A 36 1.72 -7.82 8.25
CA ASP A 36 2.07 -6.41 8.09
C ASP A 36 3.39 -6.05 8.80
N LEU A 37 4.01 -4.97 8.33
CA LEU A 37 5.30 -4.51 8.85
C LEU A 37 5.20 -4.03 10.30
N ARG A 38 4.05 -3.56 10.76
CA ARG A 38 3.88 -3.12 12.15
C ARG A 38 4.04 -4.28 13.13
N ASN A 39 3.38 -5.41 12.86
CA ASN A 39 3.52 -6.61 13.66
C ASN A 39 4.95 -7.18 13.56
N TYR A 40 5.52 -7.20 12.36
CA TYR A 40 6.90 -7.61 12.17
C TYR A 40 7.89 -6.78 12.99
N LEU A 41 7.71 -5.46 13.05
CA LEU A 41 8.54 -4.56 13.87
C LEU A 41 8.32 -4.75 15.37
N ALA A 42 7.09 -5.10 15.80
CA ALA A 42 6.78 -5.35 17.21
C ALA A 42 7.43 -6.66 17.71
N ASP A 43 7.50 -7.67 16.84
CA ASP A 43 8.06 -8.98 17.17
C ASP A 43 9.60 -9.04 17.00
N SER A 44 10.20 -8.03 16.38
CA SER A 44 11.64 -7.97 16.11
C SER A 44 12.34 -7.07 17.13
N ASP A 45 13.38 -7.57 17.80
CA ASP A 45 14.17 -6.76 18.74
C ASP A 45 14.83 -5.56 18.04
N GLN A 46 15.44 -5.79 16.88
CA GLN A 46 16.02 -4.75 16.03
C GLN A 46 16.14 -5.23 14.58
N LEU A 47 15.89 -4.35 13.64
CA LEU A 47 16.21 -4.59 12.22
C LEU A 47 17.67 -4.22 11.96
N SER A 48 18.35 -5.04 11.15
CA SER A 48 19.65 -4.66 10.61
C SER A 48 19.52 -3.51 9.61
N GLU A 49 20.60 -2.76 9.40
CA GLU A 49 20.63 -1.68 8.41
C GLU A 49 20.26 -2.19 7.01
N ASP A 50 20.71 -3.39 6.64
CA ASP A 50 20.40 -3.97 5.33
C ASP A 50 18.93 -4.35 5.19
N GLN A 51 18.29 -4.84 6.25
CA GLN A 51 16.84 -5.07 6.26
C GLN A 51 16.06 -3.76 6.09
N VAL A 52 16.47 -2.71 6.80
CA VAL A 52 15.84 -1.38 6.65
C VAL A 52 16.02 -0.85 5.23
N LYS A 53 17.22 -0.93 4.66
CA LYS A 53 17.48 -0.52 3.27
C LYS A 53 16.58 -1.28 2.28
N PHE A 54 16.44 -2.59 2.46
CA PHE A 54 15.60 -3.42 1.60
C PHE A 54 14.13 -3.02 1.69
N ILE A 55 13.59 -2.83 2.91
CA ILE A 55 12.22 -2.39 3.13
C ILE A 55 11.98 -1.03 2.45
N ILE A 56 12.86 -0.06 2.69
CA ILE A 56 12.76 1.28 2.08
C ILE A 56 12.83 1.20 0.55
N ALA A 57 13.70 0.37 -0.01
CA ALA A 57 13.78 0.17 -1.46
C ALA A 57 12.47 -0.35 -2.05
N CYS A 58 11.79 -1.30 -1.39
CA CYS A 58 10.48 -1.79 -1.82
C CYS A 58 9.42 -0.68 -1.79
N ILE A 59 9.41 0.14 -0.72
CA ILE A 59 8.49 1.28 -0.59
C ILE A 59 8.74 2.30 -1.70
N ILE A 60 9.99 2.67 -1.95
CA ILE A 60 10.35 3.61 -3.04
C ILE A 60 9.87 3.06 -4.39
N LYS A 61 10.05 1.77 -4.66
CA LYS A 61 9.58 1.15 -5.91
C LYS A 61 8.06 1.15 -6.06
N SER A 62 7.33 0.96 -4.96
CA SER A 62 5.86 1.08 -4.99
C SER A 62 5.42 2.52 -5.28
N LEU A 63 6.05 3.51 -4.63
CA LEU A 63 5.73 4.92 -4.82
C LEU A 63 6.13 5.42 -6.22
N GLU A 64 7.30 5.02 -6.73
CA GLU A 64 7.73 5.32 -8.10
C GLU A 64 6.66 4.88 -9.12
N TYR A 65 6.16 3.64 -8.97
CA TYR A 65 5.12 3.11 -9.83
C TYR A 65 3.80 3.90 -9.72
N LEU A 66 3.36 4.22 -8.51
CA LEU A 66 2.14 4.98 -8.28
C LEU A 66 2.24 6.39 -8.85
N HIS A 67 3.34 7.11 -8.58
CA HIS A 67 3.55 8.48 -9.05
C HIS A 67 3.68 8.57 -10.57
N THR A 68 4.32 7.59 -11.20
CA THR A 68 4.36 7.49 -12.67
C THR A 68 2.94 7.36 -13.25
N ASN A 69 2.06 6.66 -12.57
CA ASN A 69 0.64 6.54 -12.93
C ASN A 69 -0.23 7.71 -12.44
N LYS A 70 0.39 8.77 -11.89
CA LYS A 70 -0.30 9.96 -11.36
C LYS A 70 -1.27 9.63 -10.22
N ILE A 71 -0.87 8.71 -9.34
CA ILE A 71 -1.64 8.28 -8.18
C ILE A 71 -0.84 8.59 -6.91
N PHE A 72 -1.52 9.18 -5.93
CA PHE A 72 -1.01 9.42 -4.58
C PHE A 72 -1.69 8.46 -3.61
N HIS A 73 -0.92 7.71 -2.85
CA HIS A 73 -1.44 6.76 -1.87
C HIS A 73 -2.08 7.43 -0.66
N ARG A 74 -1.36 8.39 -0.06
CA ARG A 74 -1.76 9.27 1.05
C ARG A 74 -1.86 8.62 2.43
N ASP A 75 -1.60 7.33 2.57
CA ASP A 75 -1.63 6.63 3.87
C ASP A 75 -0.46 5.62 3.98
N ILE A 76 0.76 6.12 3.83
CA ILE A 76 1.96 5.30 4.01
C ILE A 76 2.23 5.14 5.49
N LYS A 77 2.11 3.90 5.99
CA LYS A 77 2.35 3.52 7.37
C LYS A 77 2.66 2.02 7.45
N PRO A 78 3.30 1.53 8.53
CA PRO A 78 3.68 0.12 8.66
C PRO A 78 2.52 -0.86 8.53
N GLU A 79 1.31 -0.49 8.95
CA GLU A 79 0.10 -1.31 8.83
C GLU A 79 -0.31 -1.56 7.37
N ASN A 80 0.04 -0.64 6.46
CA ASN A 80 -0.26 -0.74 5.04
C ASN A 80 0.90 -1.31 4.21
N LEU A 81 1.93 -1.80 4.86
CA LEU A 81 3.11 -2.45 4.27
C LEU A 81 3.10 -3.92 4.66
N VAL A 82 2.82 -4.81 3.74
CA VAL A 82 2.62 -6.24 4.00
C VAL A 82 3.69 -7.06 3.30
N LEU A 83 4.23 -8.06 3.99
CA LEU A 83 5.23 -8.98 3.44
C LEU A 83 4.55 -10.07 2.61
N ASP A 84 5.07 -10.33 1.43
CA ASP A 84 4.69 -11.52 0.67
C ASP A 84 5.48 -12.76 1.15
N SER A 85 5.17 -13.92 0.58
CA SER A 85 5.80 -15.20 0.94
C SER A 85 7.31 -15.27 0.67
N LYS A 86 7.86 -14.30 -0.06
CA LYS A 86 9.30 -14.18 -0.38
C LYS A 86 9.99 -13.11 0.46
N GLY A 87 9.25 -12.41 1.33
CA GLY A 87 9.75 -11.33 2.18
C GLY A 87 9.79 -9.95 1.50
N TYR A 88 9.23 -9.79 0.29
CA TYR A 88 9.11 -8.47 -0.32
C TYR A 88 7.96 -7.69 0.30
N ILE A 89 8.19 -6.39 0.52
CA ILE A 89 7.15 -5.47 0.99
C ILE A 89 6.25 -5.09 -0.18
N ARG A 90 4.94 -5.19 0.04
CA ARG A 90 3.90 -4.73 -0.88
C ARG A 90 3.01 -3.71 -0.19
N LEU A 91 2.78 -2.60 -0.86
CA LEU A 91 1.90 -1.54 -0.38
C LEU A 91 0.44 -1.95 -0.59
N THR A 92 -0.37 -1.79 0.45
CA THR A 92 -1.79 -2.15 0.48
C THR A 92 -2.65 -0.96 0.86
N ASP A 93 -3.96 -1.15 0.92
CA ASP A 93 -4.97 -0.17 1.35
C ASP A 93 -4.97 1.15 0.56
N PHE A 94 -5.61 1.10 -0.59
CA PHE A 94 -5.82 2.26 -1.46
C PHE A 94 -7.14 3.00 -1.16
N GLY A 95 -7.69 2.87 0.04
CA GLY A 95 -8.98 3.41 0.45
C GLY A 95 -9.09 4.93 0.27
N ILE A 96 -8.00 5.64 0.57
CA ILE A 96 -7.91 7.09 0.41
C ILE A 96 -6.98 7.53 -0.74
N ALA A 97 -6.54 6.60 -1.58
CA ALA A 97 -5.69 6.93 -2.72
C ALA A 97 -6.42 7.83 -3.73
N ARG A 98 -5.71 8.77 -4.33
CA ARG A 98 -6.25 9.72 -5.33
C ARG A 98 -5.43 9.79 -6.60
N SER A 99 -6.13 10.05 -7.70
CA SER A 99 -5.51 10.44 -8.94
C SER A 99 -5.16 11.93 -8.96
N ALA A 100 -4.00 12.31 -9.49
CA ALA A 100 -3.64 13.70 -9.74
C ALA A 100 -4.63 14.44 -10.69
N LYS A 101 -5.51 13.68 -11.37
CA LYS A 101 -6.56 14.23 -12.24
C LYS A 101 -7.84 14.59 -11.49
N ASP A 102 -7.96 14.17 -10.23
CA ASP A 102 -9.14 14.45 -9.41
C ASP A 102 -9.15 15.94 -9.03
N LYS A 103 -10.17 16.67 -9.47
CA LYS A 103 -10.31 18.12 -9.27
C LYS A 103 -10.81 18.53 -7.88
N GLN A 104 -11.01 17.57 -6.96
CA GLN A 104 -11.47 17.88 -5.60
C GLN A 104 -10.35 18.55 -4.78
N PRO A 105 -10.70 19.48 -3.87
CA PRO A 105 -9.72 20.09 -2.96
C PRO A 105 -8.89 19.03 -2.23
N LEU A 106 -7.63 19.34 -1.97
CA LEU A 106 -6.78 18.54 -1.10
C LEU A 106 -7.40 18.55 0.30
N ASP A 107 -8.00 17.43 0.69
CA ASP A 107 -8.40 17.19 2.07
C ASP A 107 -7.21 16.66 2.88
N ALA A 108 -7.16 16.98 4.15
CA ALA A 108 -6.18 16.44 5.09
C ALA A 108 -6.53 14.97 5.41
N SER A 109 -6.30 14.07 4.45
CA SER A 109 -6.52 12.63 4.62
C SER A 109 -5.19 11.93 4.85
N GLY A 110 -5.18 11.00 5.76
CA GLY A 110 -4.03 10.20 6.16
C GLY A 110 -4.14 9.82 7.64
N THR A 111 -3.17 9.05 8.11
CA THR A 111 -3.07 8.68 9.52
C THR A 111 -2.22 9.72 10.27
N PRO A 112 -2.76 10.40 11.31
CA PRO A 112 -1.97 11.32 12.14
C PRO A 112 -0.68 10.68 12.65
N GLY A 113 0.42 11.42 12.62
CA GLY A 113 1.75 10.92 12.98
C GLY A 113 2.58 10.41 11.80
N TYR A 114 1.95 10.06 10.68
CA TYR A 114 2.63 9.68 9.43
C TYR A 114 2.46 10.70 8.31
N MET A 115 1.61 11.70 8.52
CA MET A 115 1.39 12.77 7.55
C MET A 115 2.59 13.73 7.52
N ALA A 116 2.89 14.25 6.32
CA ALA A 116 3.82 15.36 6.17
C ALA A 116 3.24 16.65 6.82
N PRO A 117 4.11 17.56 7.30
CA PRO A 117 3.70 18.84 7.85
C PRO A 117 2.96 19.74 6.84
#